data_7c05edfe470e1bce54cf0ea4d05a1e59
#
_entry.id   7c05edfe470e1bce54cf0ea4d05a1e59
#
_cell.length_a   1.000
_cell.length_b   1.000
_cell.length_c   1.000
_cell.angle_alpha   90.00
_cell.angle_beta   90.00
_cell.angle_gamma   90.00
#
_symmetry.space_group_name_H-M   'P 1'
#
loop_
_entity.id
_entity.type
_entity.pdbx_description
1 polymer ?
#
loop_
_entity_poly.entity_id
_entity_poly.type
_entity_poly.pdbx_seq_one_letter_code
_entity_poly.pdbx_strand_id
1 'polypeptide(L)'
;DWYLVTIMPYGVLDDAINNLGDQRLYVMLEGCIVILVGVLVIFFIYLHLSQQQMYELERARQEAIRANKAKSDFLSNMSHDIRTPMNGIVGMTTIAIANIDDPNRVKDCLKKISLSSKHLLGLINDVLDMSKIENGKLTLNMGQLSLRDVMDNIVTIIQPQIKAKNQHFDIFIQKMESEEVHCDNVRLNQILINLLSNAIKFTPEGGAINVYLMQEESPLGSDYVRCQ
;
A
#
# COMPACT_ATOMS: atom_id res chain seq x y z
N ASP A 1 71.87 -75.28 -2.37
CA ASP A 1 70.92 -74.20 -2.74
C ASP A 1 69.78 -74.76 -3.59
N TRP A 2 68.56 -74.76 -3.04
CA TRP A 2 67.38 -75.26 -3.74
C TRP A 2 66.63 -74.05 -4.27
N TYR A 3 66.47 -73.93 -5.59
CA TYR A 3 65.62 -72.92 -6.25
C TYR A 3 64.28 -73.55 -6.57
N LEU A 4 63.22 -72.91 -6.04
CA LEU A 4 61.85 -73.29 -6.43
C LEU A 4 61.52 -72.51 -7.69
N VAL A 5 61.46 -73.14 -8.82
CA VAL A 5 61.00 -72.55 -10.07
C VAL A 5 59.52 -72.80 -10.24
N THR A 6 58.70 -71.84 -10.05
CA THR A 6 57.25 -71.91 -10.31
C THR A 6 57.02 -71.56 -11.79
N ILE A 7 56.62 -72.53 -12.58
CA ILE A 7 56.21 -72.36 -13.98
C ILE A 7 54.70 -72.06 -13.99
N MET A 8 54.37 -70.83 -14.23
CA MET A 8 52.95 -70.40 -14.43
C MET A 8 52.61 -70.61 -15.89
N PRO A 9 51.50 -71.30 -16.24
CA PRO A 9 51.08 -71.45 -17.63
C PRO A 9 50.75 -70.04 -18.21
N TYR A 10 51.23 -69.76 -19.44
CA TYR A 10 51.07 -68.46 -20.11
C TYR A 10 49.60 -68.03 -20.22
N GLY A 11 48.67 -68.96 -20.41
CA GLY A 11 47.23 -68.65 -20.45
C GLY A 11 46.62 -68.11 -19.16
N VAL A 12 47.12 -68.58 -17.98
CA VAL A 12 46.68 -68.09 -16.66
C VAL A 12 47.13 -66.69 -16.37
N LEU A 13 48.29 -66.26 -16.90
CA LEU A 13 48.84 -64.92 -16.78
C LEU A 13 48.05 -63.96 -17.70
N ASP A 14 47.73 -64.36 -18.91
CA ASP A 14 46.96 -63.59 -19.89
C ASP A 14 45.52 -63.35 -19.41
N ASP A 15 44.85 -64.38 -18.87
CA ASP A 15 43.53 -64.31 -18.29
C ASP A 15 43.49 -63.37 -17.05
N ALA A 16 44.55 -63.43 -16.24
CA ALA A 16 44.68 -62.54 -15.06
C ALA A 16 44.88 -61.07 -15.48
N ILE A 17 45.71 -60.82 -16.51
CA ILE A 17 45.94 -59.46 -17.05
C ILE A 17 44.70 -58.87 -17.69
N ASN A 18 43.97 -59.66 -18.49
CA ASN A 18 42.70 -59.26 -19.11
C ASN A 18 41.62 -58.96 -18.06
N ASN A 19 41.47 -59.80 -17.04
CA ASN A 19 40.54 -59.59 -15.95
C ASN A 19 40.86 -58.32 -15.15
N LEU A 20 42.13 -58.00 -14.90
CA LEU A 20 42.54 -56.79 -14.26
C LEU A 20 42.31 -55.55 -15.15
N GLY A 21 42.46 -55.72 -16.47
CA GLY A 21 42.15 -54.67 -17.46
C GLY A 21 40.66 -54.31 -17.47
N ASP A 22 39.81 -55.35 -17.53
CA ASP A 22 38.36 -55.17 -17.50
C ASP A 22 37.86 -54.56 -16.20
N GLN A 23 38.37 -54.99 -15.03
CA GLN A 23 38.03 -54.41 -13.74
C GLN A 23 38.38 -52.92 -13.67
N ARG A 24 39.58 -52.53 -14.16
CA ARG A 24 39.96 -51.10 -14.21
C ARG A 24 39.04 -50.27 -15.12
N LEU A 25 38.63 -50.82 -16.26
CA LEU A 25 37.73 -50.19 -17.18
C LEU A 25 36.34 -49.94 -16.52
N TYR A 26 35.78 -50.96 -15.81
CA TYR A 26 34.52 -50.84 -15.07
C TYR A 26 34.59 -49.72 -14.01
N VAL A 27 35.65 -49.71 -13.18
CA VAL A 27 35.82 -48.69 -12.14
C VAL A 27 35.94 -47.28 -12.74
N MET A 28 36.65 -47.12 -13.88
CA MET A 28 36.70 -45.84 -14.59
C MET A 28 35.34 -45.41 -15.12
N LEU A 29 34.55 -46.36 -15.71
CA LEU A 29 33.21 -46.05 -16.22
C LEU A 29 32.26 -45.66 -15.10
N GLU A 30 32.27 -46.37 -13.97
CA GLU A 30 31.48 -46.02 -12.78
C GLU A 30 31.87 -44.62 -12.27
N GLY A 31 33.14 -44.27 -12.16
CA GLY A 31 33.64 -42.97 -11.77
C GLY A 31 33.15 -41.87 -12.74
N CYS A 32 33.21 -42.10 -14.04
CA CYS A 32 32.70 -41.16 -15.04
C CYS A 32 31.19 -40.95 -14.91
N ILE A 33 30.42 -41.99 -14.69
CA ILE A 33 28.95 -41.90 -14.50
C ILE A 33 28.62 -41.10 -13.23
N VAL A 34 29.30 -41.34 -12.13
CA VAL A 34 29.10 -40.59 -10.87
C VAL A 34 29.40 -39.07 -11.07
N ILE A 35 30.49 -38.77 -11.75
CA ILE A 35 30.84 -37.35 -12.05
C ILE A 35 29.78 -36.75 -12.96
N LEU A 36 29.36 -37.43 -14.01
CA LEU A 36 28.33 -36.96 -14.92
C LEU A 36 27.01 -36.65 -14.19
N VAL A 37 26.57 -37.56 -13.34
CA VAL A 37 25.36 -37.36 -12.53
C VAL A 37 25.53 -36.20 -11.59
N GLY A 38 26.68 -36.04 -10.93
CA GLY A 38 26.98 -34.90 -10.07
C GLY A 38 26.89 -33.55 -10.81
N VAL A 39 27.47 -33.47 -12.00
CA VAL A 39 27.40 -32.29 -12.86
C VAL A 39 25.96 -31.96 -13.28
N LEU A 40 25.17 -32.98 -13.64
CA LEU A 40 23.75 -32.80 -14.01
C LEU A 40 22.94 -32.30 -12.82
N VAL A 41 23.16 -32.84 -11.62
CA VAL A 41 22.47 -32.39 -10.41
C VAL A 41 22.79 -30.92 -10.10
N ILE A 42 24.08 -30.56 -10.13
CA ILE A 42 24.51 -29.18 -9.90
C ILE A 42 23.91 -28.23 -10.95
N PHE A 43 23.90 -28.64 -12.23
CA PHE A 43 23.32 -27.88 -13.31
C PHE A 43 21.80 -27.67 -13.11
N PHE A 44 21.09 -28.70 -12.68
CA PHE A 44 19.66 -28.63 -12.41
C PHE A 44 19.35 -27.69 -11.22
N ILE A 45 20.14 -27.78 -10.13
CA ILE A 45 20.04 -26.86 -8.99
C ILE A 45 20.29 -25.43 -9.43
N TYR A 46 21.32 -25.20 -10.25
CA TYR A 46 21.64 -23.88 -10.77
C TYR A 46 20.49 -23.30 -11.61
N LEU A 47 19.91 -24.10 -12.50
CA LEU A 47 18.75 -23.66 -13.29
C LEU A 47 17.55 -23.32 -12.40
N HIS A 48 17.29 -24.12 -11.41
CA HIS A 48 16.17 -23.91 -10.48
C HIS A 48 16.35 -22.61 -9.67
N LEU A 49 17.54 -22.39 -9.10
CA LEU A 49 17.86 -21.17 -8.37
C LEU A 49 17.83 -19.93 -9.28
N SER A 50 18.35 -20.05 -10.49
CA SER A 50 18.31 -18.96 -11.48
C SER A 50 16.88 -18.57 -11.85
N GLN A 51 15.98 -19.53 -12.04
CA GLN A 51 14.57 -19.27 -12.30
C GLN A 51 13.87 -18.60 -11.12
N GLN A 52 14.15 -19.01 -9.90
CA GLN A 52 13.59 -18.35 -8.70
C GLN A 52 14.04 -16.89 -8.60
N GLN A 53 15.34 -16.62 -8.77
CA GLN A 53 15.87 -15.25 -8.77
C GLN A 53 15.25 -14.37 -9.86
N MET A 54 15.08 -14.90 -11.05
CA MET A 54 14.42 -14.18 -12.15
C MET A 54 12.97 -13.86 -11.82
N TYR A 55 12.24 -14.78 -11.21
CA TYR A 55 10.85 -14.59 -10.81
C TYR A 55 10.72 -13.50 -9.72
N GLU A 56 11.57 -13.56 -8.68
CA GLU A 56 11.59 -12.55 -7.62
C GLU A 56 11.96 -11.16 -8.15
N LEU A 57 12.95 -11.08 -9.04
CA LEU A 57 13.36 -9.84 -9.68
C LEU A 57 12.24 -9.23 -10.53
N GLU A 58 11.56 -10.05 -11.33
CA GLU A 58 10.46 -9.56 -12.16
C GLU A 58 9.27 -9.10 -11.31
N ARG A 59 8.98 -9.81 -10.21
CA ARG A 59 7.96 -9.40 -9.24
C ARG A 59 8.29 -8.05 -8.60
N ALA A 60 9.51 -7.89 -8.09
CA ALA A 60 9.96 -6.64 -7.48
C ALA A 60 9.96 -5.49 -8.51
N ARG A 61 10.37 -5.77 -9.76
CA ARG A 61 10.29 -4.80 -10.86
C ARG A 61 8.87 -4.35 -11.15
N GLN A 62 7.93 -5.30 -11.21
CA GLN A 62 6.52 -4.97 -11.47
C GLN A 62 5.90 -4.17 -10.32
N GLU A 63 6.22 -4.51 -9.07
CA GLU A 63 5.80 -3.74 -7.90
C GLU A 63 6.35 -2.31 -7.95
N ALA A 64 7.62 -2.13 -8.28
CA ALA A 64 8.25 -0.82 -8.44
C ALA A 64 7.62 0.00 -9.58
N ILE A 65 7.32 -0.62 -10.72
CA ILE A 65 6.65 0.04 -11.85
C ILE A 65 5.24 0.49 -11.45
N ARG A 66 4.47 -0.37 -10.76
CA ARG A 66 3.12 -0.03 -10.27
C ARG A 66 3.17 1.14 -9.28
N ALA A 67 4.08 1.09 -8.34
CA ALA A 67 4.28 2.17 -7.36
C ALA A 67 4.65 3.49 -8.04
N ASN A 68 5.56 3.47 -9.00
CA ASN A 68 5.98 4.67 -9.74
C ASN A 68 4.86 5.23 -10.62
N LYS A 69 4.07 4.35 -11.26
CA LYS A 69 2.89 4.76 -12.02
C LYS A 69 1.85 5.42 -11.12
N ALA A 70 1.50 4.79 -9.99
CA ALA A 70 0.56 5.34 -9.02
C ALA A 70 1.01 6.73 -8.52
N LYS A 71 2.32 6.90 -8.26
CA LYS A 71 2.91 8.19 -7.89
C LYS A 71 2.79 9.23 -9.00
N SER A 72 3.03 8.86 -10.25
CA SER A 72 2.90 9.75 -11.40
C SER A 72 1.45 10.17 -11.64
N ASP A 73 0.52 9.23 -11.56
CA ASP A 73 -0.92 9.48 -11.70
C ASP A 73 -1.42 10.39 -10.56
N PHE A 74 -0.95 10.16 -9.33
CA PHE A 74 -1.24 11.03 -8.18
C PHE A 74 -0.77 12.47 -8.41
N LEU A 75 0.48 12.68 -8.83
CA LEU A 75 1.02 14.02 -9.09
C LEU A 75 0.29 14.73 -10.24
N SER A 76 -0.09 14.00 -11.28
CA SER A 76 -0.88 14.53 -12.40
C SER A 76 -2.26 15.00 -11.95
N ASN A 77 -2.96 14.17 -11.16
CA ASN A 77 -4.27 14.50 -10.61
C ASN A 77 -4.18 15.68 -9.64
N MET A 78 -3.18 15.70 -8.76
CA MET A 78 -2.95 16.83 -7.85
C MET A 78 -2.69 18.13 -8.59
N SER A 79 -1.93 18.10 -9.69
CA SER A 79 -1.69 19.30 -10.52
C SER A 79 -2.99 19.84 -11.11
N HIS A 80 -3.89 18.97 -11.55
CA HIS A 80 -5.20 19.35 -12.06
C HIS A 80 -6.08 19.95 -10.94
N ASP A 81 -6.12 19.28 -9.78
CA ASP A 81 -6.96 19.64 -8.65
C ASP A 81 -6.52 20.95 -7.98
N ILE A 82 -5.23 21.27 -8.02
CA ILE A 82 -4.66 22.57 -7.60
C ILE A 82 -5.00 23.66 -8.62
N ARG A 83 -4.92 23.37 -9.91
CA ARG A 83 -5.18 24.35 -10.97
C ARG A 83 -6.61 24.87 -10.96
N THR A 84 -7.58 24.02 -10.69
CA THR A 84 -9.01 24.35 -10.70
C THR A 84 -9.36 25.47 -9.71
N PRO A 85 -9.09 25.35 -8.39
CA PRO A 85 -9.34 26.43 -7.44
C PRO A 85 -8.48 27.65 -7.69
N MET A 86 -7.23 27.51 -8.16
CA MET A 86 -6.39 28.66 -8.54
C MET A 86 -7.03 29.48 -9.67
N ASN A 87 -7.47 28.82 -10.74
CA ASN A 87 -8.15 29.52 -11.84
C ASN A 87 -9.46 30.16 -11.37
N GLY A 88 -10.16 29.51 -10.43
CA GLY A 88 -11.34 30.10 -9.77
C GLY A 88 -11.02 31.38 -9.01
N ILE A 89 -9.95 31.38 -8.23
CA ILE A 89 -9.49 32.60 -7.50
C ILE A 89 -9.15 33.70 -8.48
N VAL A 90 -8.32 33.45 -9.49
CA VAL A 90 -7.90 34.41 -10.50
C VAL A 90 -9.12 34.96 -11.25
N GLY A 91 -10.04 34.11 -11.71
CA GLY A 91 -11.23 34.51 -12.43
C GLY A 91 -12.18 35.38 -11.58
N MET A 92 -12.44 34.97 -10.32
CA MET A 92 -13.27 35.75 -9.40
C MET A 92 -12.64 37.09 -9.04
N THR A 93 -11.31 37.16 -8.91
CA THR A 93 -10.58 38.41 -8.68
C THR A 93 -10.73 39.37 -9.87
N THR A 94 -10.59 38.87 -11.09
CA THR A 94 -10.79 39.66 -12.33
C THR A 94 -12.22 40.19 -12.41
N ILE A 95 -13.23 39.36 -12.09
CA ILE A 95 -14.64 39.77 -12.08
C ILE A 95 -14.90 40.82 -10.99
N ALA A 96 -14.31 40.67 -9.79
CA ALA A 96 -14.47 41.61 -8.70
C ALA A 96 -13.90 43.01 -9.07
N ILE A 97 -12.72 43.03 -9.69
CA ILE A 97 -12.07 44.28 -10.17
C ILE A 97 -12.93 44.95 -11.24
N ALA A 98 -13.44 44.20 -12.21
CA ALA A 98 -14.27 44.71 -13.29
C ALA A 98 -15.66 45.25 -12.81
N ASN A 99 -16.10 44.86 -11.61
CA ASN A 99 -17.40 45.27 -11.05
C ASN A 99 -17.20 45.95 -9.68
N ILE A 100 -16.16 46.78 -9.53
CA ILE A 100 -15.77 47.37 -8.24
C ILE A 100 -16.88 48.26 -7.65
N ASP A 101 -17.71 48.83 -8.51
CA ASP A 101 -18.82 49.72 -8.15
C ASP A 101 -20.09 48.94 -7.73
N ASP A 102 -20.11 47.63 -7.83
CA ASP A 102 -21.19 46.77 -7.36
C ASP A 102 -20.77 45.99 -6.10
N PRO A 103 -21.06 46.48 -4.89
CA PRO A 103 -20.63 45.85 -3.63
C PRO A 103 -21.19 44.42 -3.45
N ASN A 104 -22.38 44.13 -3.99
CA ASN A 104 -22.98 42.79 -3.86
C ASN A 104 -22.22 41.76 -4.70
N ARG A 105 -21.86 42.14 -5.91
CA ARG A 105 -21.10 41.30 -6.82
C ARG A 105 -19.66 41.10 -6.33
N VAL A 106 -19.01 42.13 -5.84
CA VAL A 106 -17.70 42.04 -5.18
C VAL A 106 -17.75 41.10 -3.98
N LYS A 107 -18.76 41.25 -3.11
CA LYS A 107 -18.95 40.38 -1.94
C LYS A 107 -19.15 38.89 -2.32
N ASP A 108 -19.90 38.60 -3.37
CA ASP A 108 -20.06 37.24 -3.89
C ASP A 108 -18.72 36.68 -4.41
N CYS A 109 -17.98 37.46 -5.19
CA CYS A 109 -16.65 37.08 -5.66
C CYS A 109 -15.70 36.76 -4.50
N LEU A 110 -15.64 37.61 -3.48
CA LEU A 110 -14.79 37.44 -2.30
C LEU A 110 -15.16 36.15 -1.52
N LYS A 111 -16.46 35.84 -1.38
CA LYS A 111 -16.89 34.57 -0.77
C LYS A 111 -16.38 33.37 -1.57
N LYS A 112 -16.49 33.38 -2.90
CA LYS A 112 -16.03 32.31 -3.79
C LYS A 112 -14.50 32.19 -3.74
N ILE A 113 -13.76 33.29 -3.72
CA ILE A 113 -12.30 33.30 -3.53
C ILE A 113 -11.93 32.64 -2.21
N SER A 114 -12.59 33.05 -1.10
CA SER A 114 -12.32 32.48 0.22
C SER A 114 -12.57 30.97 0.25
N LEU A 115 -13.65 30.50 -0.38
CA LEU A 115 -13.97 29.07 -0.48
C LEU A 115 -12.91 28.31 -1.29
N SER A 116 -12.52 28.84 -2.45
CA SER A 116 -11.48 28.25 -3.30
C SER A 116 -10.12 28.21 -2.62
N SER A 117 -9.77 29.26 -1.86
CA SER A 117 -8.53 29.33 -1.09
C SER A 117 -8.48 28.28 0.04
N LYS A 118 -9.61 28.09 0.76
CA LYS A 118 -9.70 27.04 1.79
C LYS A 118 -9.57 25.65 1.18
N HIS A 119 -10.19 25.42 0.02
CA HIS A 119 -10.04 24.14 -0.69
C HIS A 119 -8.60 23.90 -1.12
N LEU A 120 -7.92 24.91 -1.67
CA LEU A 120 -6.52 24.82 -2.08
C LEU A 120 -5.59 24.51 -0.89
N LEU A 121 -5.81 25.15 0.27
CA LEU A 121 -5.07 24.85 1.49
C LEU A 121 -5.27 23.41 1.96
N GLY A 122 -6.49 22.88 1.84
CA GLY A 122 -6.77 21.45 2.09
C GLY A 122 -5.93 20.54 1.22
N LEU A 123 -5.93 20.76 -0.11
CA LEU A 123 -5.15 19.96 -1.06
C LEU A 123 -3.64 20.02 -0.78
N ILE A 124 -3.11 21.20 -0.42
CA ILE A 124 -1.69 21.35 -0.05
C ILE A 124 -1.38 20.52 1.20
N ASN A 125 -2.23 20.56 2.21
CA ASN A 125 -2.04 19.77 3.43
C ASN A 125 -2.09 18.27 3.14
N ASP A 126 -2.98 17.80 2.26
CA ASP A 126 -3.07 16.40 1.85
C ASP A 126 -1.77 15.93 1.17
N VAL A 127 -1.17 16.77 0.29
CA VAL A 127 0.13 16.48 -0.34
C VAL A 127 1.26 16.44 0.69
N LEU A 128 1.28 17.36 1.64
CA LEU A 128 2.28 17.39 2.71
C LEU A 128 2.14 16.19 3.63
N ASP A 129 0.93 15.78 3.96
CA ASP A 129 0.67 14.58 4.77
C ASP A 129 1.13 13.32 4.04
N MET A 130 0.83 13.19 2.73
CA MET A 130 1.31 12.08 1.91
C MET A 130 2.85 12.02 1.90
N SER A 131 3.51 13.17 1.72
CA SER A 131 4.97 13.25 1.78
C SER A 131 5.54 12.81 3.14
N LYS A 132 4.88 13.17 4.26
CA LYS A 132 5.29 12.73 5.60
C LYS A 132 5.11 11.24 5.78
N ILE A 133 4.03 10.64 5.24
CA ILE A 133 3.77 9.21 5.29
C ILE A 133 4.83 8.45 4.49
N GLU A 134 5.10 8.86 3.24
CA GLU A 134 6.12 8.22 2.38
C GLU A 134 7.51 8.22 3.03
N ASN A 135 7.85 9.29 3.74
CA ASN A 135 9.15 9.42 4.40
C ASN A 135 9.19 8.83 5.84
N GLY A 136 8.11 8.21 6.31
CA GLY A 136 8.03 7.68 7.68
C GLY A 136 8.12 8.76 8.77
N LYS A 137 7.83 10.03 8.42
CA LYS A 137 7.94 11.18 9.31
C LYS A 137 6.59 11.62 9.90
N LEU A 138 5.52 10.88 9.64
CA LEU A 138 4.23 11.16 10.23
C LEU A 138 4.28 10.78 11.71
N THR A 139 4.18 11.77 12.58
CA THR A 139 4.03 11.58 14.03
C THR A 139 2.58 11.76 14.40
N LEU A 140 2.03 10.83 15.18
CA LEU A 140 0.69 10.91 15.74
C LEU A 140 0.76 11.62 17.10
N ASN A 141 -0.11 12.61 17.29
CA ASN A 141 -0.27 13.28 18.56
C ASN A 141 -1.38 12.59 19.36
N MET A 142 -1.02 11.47 20.02
CA MET A 142 -1.95 10.64 20.77
C MET A 142 -2.42 11.35 22.04
N GLY A 143 -3.74 11.43 22.23
CA GLY A 143 -4.37 12.00 23.41
C GLY A 143 -5.67 11.28 23.75
N GLN A 144 -6.14 11.47 24.98
CA GLN A 144 -7.44 10.98 25.43
C GLN A 144 -8.51 11.92 24.86
N LEU A 145 -9.57 11.37 24.29
CA LEU A 145 -10.68 12.13 23.73
C LEU A 145 -11.99 11.36 23.87
N SER A 146 -13.10 12.11 23.91
CA SER A 146 -14.45 11.56 23.89
C SER A 146 -14.92 11.38 22.44
N LEU A 147 -15.26 10.15 22.06
CA LEU A 147 -15.86 9.87 20.75
C LEU A 147 -17.18 10.58 20.55
N ARG A 148 -17.95 10.78 21.63
CA ARG A 148 -19.19 11.56 21.58
C ARG A 148 -18.90 12.99 21.13
N ASP A 149 -17.96 13.67 21.76
CA ASP A 149 -17.60 15.05 21.41
C ASP A 149 -17.09 15.16 19.97
N VAL A 150 -16.30 14.19 19.53
CA VAL A 150 -15.84 14.12 18.13
C VAL A 150 -17.01 14.00 17.17
N MET A 151 -17.97 13.10 17.45
CA MET A 151 -19.12 12.89 16.58
C MET A 151 -20.05 14.12 16.56
N ASP A 152 -20.30 14.75 17.71
CA ASP A 152 -21.12 15.95 17.80
C ASP A 152 -20.51 17.13 17.00
N ASN A 153 -19.19 17.29 17.08
CA ASN A 153 -18.47 18.28 16.26
C ASN A 153 -18.59 17.98 14.77
N ILE A 154 -18.40 16.72 14.37
CA ILE A 154 -18.51 16.31 12.97
C ILE A 154 -19.93 16.52 12.43
N VAL A 155 -20.94 16.12 13.20
CA VAL A 155 -22.36 16.36 12.85
C VAL A 155 -22.61 17.84 12.61
N THR A 156 -22.11 18.71 13.49
CA THR A 156 -22.24 20.16 13.34
C THR A 156 -21.64 20.66 12.01
N ILE A 157 -20.51 20.10 11.58
CA ILE A 157 -19.81 20.47 10.35
C ILE A 157 -20.57 20.00 9.10
N ILE A 158 -21.12 18.75 9.12
CA ILE A 158 -21.75 18.15 7.94
C ILE A 158 -23.24 18.49 7.80
N GLN A 159 -23.91 18.87 8.90
CA GLN A 159 -25.36 19.13 8.93
C GLN A 159 -25.85 20.10 7.85
N PRO A 160 -25.15 21.21 7.52
CA PRO A 160 -25.59 22.10 6.44
C PRO A 160 -25.61 21.42 5.07
N GLN A 161 -24.68 20.51 4.81
CA GLN A 161 -24.60 19.77 3.54
C GLN A 161 -25.72 18.73 3.42
N ILE A 162 -26.00 18.01 4.51
CA ILE A 162 -27.09 17.03 4.63
C ILE A 162 -28.43 17.73 4.38
N LYS A 163 -28.66 18.86 5.05
CA LYS A 163 -29.89 19.65 4.86
C LYS A 163 -30.04 20.18 3.44
N ALA A 164 -28.95 20.62 2.81
CA ALA A 164 -28.97 21.14 1.44
C ALA A 164 -29.38 20.09 0.40
N LYS A 165 -29.17 18.80 0.70
CA LYS A 165 -29.54 17.64 -0.13
C LYS A 165 -30.78 16.88 0.40
N ASN A 166 -31.48 17.38 1.42
CA ASN A 166 -32.59 16.70 2.07
C ASN A 166 -32.29 15.23 2.43
N GLN A 167 -31.04 14.92 2.80
CA GLN A 167 -30.61 13.56 3.13
C GLN A 167 -30.97 13.21 4.59
N HIS A 168 -31.19 11.93 4.85
CA HIS A 168 -31.36 11.39 6.20
C HIS A 168 -29.99 10.97 6.74
N PHE A 169 -29.70 11.32 8.00
CA PHE A 169 -28.42 11.00 8.63
C PHE A 169 -28.65 10.49 10.04
N ASP A 170 -28.22 9.26 10.30
CA ASP A 170 -28.38 8.59 11.59
C ASP A 170 -27.03 8.01 12.08
N ILE A 171 -26.82 8.06 13.40
CA ILE A 171 -25.67 7.46 14.08
C ILE A 171 -26.17 6.40 15.03
N PHE A 172 -25.65 5.19 14.87
CA PHE A 172 -25.94 4.04 15.72
C PHE A 172 -24.72 3.66 16.54
N ILE A 173 -24.81 3.76 17.84
CA ILE A 173 -23.72 3.39 18.75
C ILE A 173 -24.10 2.04 19.39
N GLN A 174 -23.25 1.03 19.23
CA GLN A 174 -23.50 -0.32 19.71
C GLN A 174 -22.29 -0.87 20.46
N LYS A 175 -22.53 -1.61 21.55
CA LYS A 175 -21.49 -2.35 22.30
C LYS A 175 -20.28 -1.48 22.70
N MET A 176 -20.49 -0.22 23.03
CA MET A 176 -19.43 0.64 23.55
C MET A 176 -19.39 0.59 25.06
N GLU A 177 -18.28 0.10 25.63
CA GLU A 177 -18.03 0.07 27.06
C GLU A 177 -17.47 1.40 27.57
N SER A 178 -16.71 2.10 26.73
CA SER A 178 -16.15 3.41 27.03
C SER A 178 -16.29 4.36 25.85
N GLU A 179 -16.70 5.58 26.12
CA GLU A 179 -16.72 6.67 25.13
C GLU A 179 -15.35 7.34 24.98
N GLU A 180 -14.44 7.11 25.92
CA GLU A 180 -13.10 7.67 25.90
C GLU A 180 -12.13 6.75 25.18
N VAL A 181 -11.43 7.31 24.19
CA VAL A 181 -10.44 6.60 23.39
C VAL A 181 -9.13 7.38 23.36
N HIS A 182 -8.03 6.67 23.11
CA HIS A 182 -6.69 7.25 23.02
C HIS A 182 -6.26 7.27 21.55
N CYS A 183 -6.36 8.43 20.89
CA CYS A 183 -5.96 8.59 19.50
C CYS A 183 -5.62 10.05 19.17
N ASP A 184 -5.17 10.29 17.93
CA ASP A 184 -4.93 11.65 17.41
C ASP A 184 -6.25 12.28 16.96
N ASN A 185 -6.71 13.28 17.71
CA ASN A 185 -7.96 13.98 17.46
C ASN A 185 -8.02 14.63 16.07
N VAL A 186 -6.93 15.26 15.64
CA VAL A 186 -6.89 15.96 14.35
C VAL A 186 -7.02 14.96 13.21
N ARG A 187 -6.30 13.85 13.30
CA ARG A 187 -6.31 12.80 12.27
C ARG A 187 -7.63 12.03 12.24
N LEU A 188 -8.20 11.74 13.41
CA LEU A 188 -9.50 11.10 13.48
C LEU A 188 -10.58 11.96 12.83
N ASN A 189 -10.66 13.24 13.20
CA ASN A 189 -11.58 14.19 12.57
C ASN A 189 -11.38 14.28 11.05
N GLN A 190 -10.12 14.37 10.59
CA GLN A 190 -9.79 14.44 9.17
C GLN A 190 -10.31 13.22 8.41
N ILE A 191 -10.10 12.01 8.94
CA ILE A 191 -10.58 10.75 8.35
C ILE A 191 -12.11 10.74 8.28
N LEU A 192 -12.78 11.00 9.39
CA LEU A 192 -14.23 10.94 9.48
C LEU A 192 -14.91 11.99 8.59
N ILE A 193 -14.41 13.22 8.59
CA ILE A 193 -14.92 14.29 7.71
C ILE A 193 -14.76 13.91 6.24
N ASN A 194 -13.61 13.35 5.84
CA ASN A 194 -13.37 12.92 4.46
C ASN A 194 -14.33 11.80 4.04
N LEU A 195 -14.53 10.78 4.89
CA LEU A 195 -15.45 9.70 4.61
C LEU A 195 -16.90 10.19 4.52
N LEU A 196 -17.34 10.99 5.47
CA LEU A 196 -18.71 11.52 5.51
C LEU A 196 -18.98 12.51 4.38
N SER A 197 -18.04 13.37 4.05
CA SER A 197 -18.16 14.28 2.90
C SER A 197 -18.31 13.50 1.59
N ASN A 198 -17.57 12.40 1.43
CA ASN A 198 -17.73 11.50 0.29
C ASN A 198 -19.09 10.80 0.30
N ALA A 199 -19.55 10.30 1.45
CA ALA A 199 -20.87 9.70 1.58
C ALA A 199 -21.98 10.70 1.19
N ILE A 200 -21.93 11.94 1.70
CA ILE A 200 -22.87 13.00 1.36
C ILE A 200 -22.82 13.33 -0.13
N LYS A 201 -21.63 13.41 -0.71
CA LYS A 201 -21.42 13.74 -2.13
C LYS A 201 -22.05 12.71 -3.05
N PHE A 202 -21.85 11.42 -2.78
CA PHE A 202 -22.28 10.31 -3.65
C PHE A 202 -23.67 9.78 -3.34
N THR A 203 -24.23 10.09 -2.17
CA THR A 203 -25.63 9.77 -1.88
C THR A 203 -26.56 10.75 -2.61
N PRO A 204 -27.59 10.27 -3.31
CA PRO A 204 -28.57 11.12 -3.99
C PRO A 204 -29.35 11.97 -2.99
N GLU A 205 -30.04 13.01 -3.50
CA GLU A 205 -30.96 13.82 -2.72
C GLU A 205 -32.07 12.94 -2.12
N GLY A 206 -32.41 13.17 -0.85
CA GLY A 206 -33.37 12.36 -0.10
C GLY A 206 -32.86 10.98 0.34
N GLY A 207 -31.61 10.60 -0.01
CA GLY A 207 -31.02 9.33 0.40
C GLY A 207 -30.62 9.30 1.88
N ALA A 208 -30.31 8.10 2.39
CA ALA A 208 -29.92 7.88 3.78
C ALA A 208 -28.43 7.56 3.92
N ILE A 209 -27.82 8.12 4.97
CA ILE A 209 -26.44 7.88 5.38
C ILE A 209 -26.48 7.42 6.82
N ASN A 210 -26.01 6.21 7.08
CA ASN A 210 -25.97 5.62 8.41
C ASN A 210 -24.52 5.43 8.86
N VAL A 211 -24.23 5.85 10.08
CA VAL A 211 -22.90 5.64 10.72
C VAL A 211 -23.08 4.67 11.86
N TYR A 212 -22.28 3.62 11.85
CA TYR A 212 -22.26 2.63 12.92
C TYR A 212 -20.95 2.72 13.67
N LEU A 213 -21.04 2.96 15.00
CA LEU A 213 -19.92 2.93 15.91
C LEU A 213 -20.07 1.70 16.78
N MET A 214 -19.07 0.82 16.77
CA MET A 214 -19.04 -0.36 17.61
C MET A 214 -17.64 -0.62 18.14
N GLN A 215 -17.57 -1.07 19.39
CA GLN A 215 -16.33 -1.53 19.99
C GLN A 215 -16.16 -3.02 19.67
N GLU A 216 -14.97 -3.39 19.21
CA GLU A 216 -14.61 -4.78 18.94
C GLU A 216 -13.34 -5.14 19.71
N GLU A 217 -13.28 -6.40 20.15
CA GLU A 217 -12.05 -6.95 20.72
C GLU A 217 -10.95 -7.00 19.65
N SER A 218 -9.77 -6.50 20.00
CA SER A 218 -8.62 -6.58 19.10
C SER A 218 -7.98 -7.96 19.16
N PRO A 219 -7.55 -8.52 18.03
CA PRO A 219 -6.69 -9.70 17.98
C PRO A 219 -5.36 -9.52 18.75
N LEU A 220 -4.97 -8.29 19.04
CA LEU A 220 -3.75 -7.91 19.77
C LEU A 220 -3.96 -7.70 21.26
N GLY A 221 -5.16 -8.00 21.79
CA GLY A 221 -5.45 -7.94 23.23
C GLY A 221 -5.73 -6.54 23.80
N SER A 222 -5.93 -5.54 22.95
CA SER A 222 -6.39 -4.19 23.34
C SER A 222 -7.76 -3.94 22.71
N ASP A 223 -8.60 -3.18 23.39
CA ASP A 223 -9.90 -2.79 22.85
C ASP A 223 -9.74 -1.73 21.77
N TYR A 224 -10.32 -1.99 20.62
CA TYR A 224 -10.37 -1.05 19.50
C TYR A 224 -11.82 -0.67 19.19
N VAL A 225 -12.02 0.56 18.74
CA VAL A 225 -13.32 1.01 18.25
C VAL A 225 -13.32 0.92 16.74
N ARG A 226 -14.29 0.19 16.19
CA ARG A 226 -14.56 0.14 14.75
C ARG A 226 -15.62 1.18 14.39
N CYS A 227 -15.32 2.01 13.38
CA CYS A 227 -16.29 2.88 12.74
C CYS A 227 -16.64 2.30 11.35
N GLN A 228 -17.93 2.14 11.05
CA GLN A 228 -18.42 1.63 9.78
C GLN A 228 -19.48 2.57 9.18
#